data_87191bf875d165e0415fe603d906dbb1
#
_entry.id   87191bf875d165e0415fe603d906dbb1
#
_cell.length_a   1.000
_cell.length_b   1.000
_cell.length_c   1.000
_cell.angle_alpha   90.00
_cell.angle_beta   90.00
_cell.angle_gamma   90.00
#
_symmetry.space_group_name_H-M   'P 1'
#
loop_
_entity.id
_entity.type
_entity.pdbx_description
1 polymer ?
#
loop_
_entity_poly.entity_id
_entity_poly.type
_entity_poly.pdbx_seq_one_letter_code
_entity_poly.pdbx_strand_id
1 'polypeptide(L)'
;IYGESYVGKIAIIEEPSRVFIGHTSKKDVVGNNILTYLERYNAILGVNASGFADYDGVGDGGEIMGLSYSEGESWGTYIDTYNTIALDKDNKLIIGNISDWSNIRDGCQFNPALILNGEKQVEGSAGWGISPRTAIGQREDGAILILTIDGRKPGYSLGATMEDCANELLKYD
;
A
#
# COMPACT_ATOMS: atom_id res chain seq x y z
N ILE A 1 4.09 -12.55 -11.64
CA ILE A 1 4.02 -11.63 -12.78
C ILE A 1 5.40 -11.29 -13.29
N TYR A 2 5.51 -10.99 -14.58
CA TYR A 2 6.75 -10.67 -15.25
C TYR A 2 6.53 -9.54 -16.25
N GLY A 3 7.37 -8.51 -16.22
CA GLY A 3 7.45 -7.45 -17.21
C GLY A 3 8.85 -7.38 -17.84
N GLU A 4 9.09 -6.36 -18.67
CA GLU A 4 10.40 -6.21 -19.33
C GLU A 4 11.56 -6.00 -18.35
N SER A 5 11.32 -5.28 -17.26
CA SER A 5 12.35 -4.90 -16.27
C SER A 5 12.06 -5.41 -14.87
N TYR A 6 10.96 -6.14 -14.64
CA TYR A 6 10.53 -6.52 -13.31
C TYR A 6 10.00 -7.93 -13.19
N VAL A 7 10.16 -8.46 -11.99
CA VAL A 7 9.50 -9.66 -11.49
C VAL A 7 8.70 -9.27 -10.26
N GLY A 8 7.48 -9.78 -10.14
CA GLY A 8 6.61 -9.47 -9.02
C GLY A 8 5.67 -10.60 -8.68
N LYS A 9 4.84 -10.33 -7.69
CA LYS A 9 3.77 -11.24 -7.23
C LYS A 9 2.50 -10.44 -7.04
N ILE A 10 1.38 -11.11 -7.28
CA ILE A 10 0.07 -10.59 -6.91
C ILE A 10 -0.62 -11.62 -6.02
N ALA A 11 -1.18 -11.15 -4.92
CA ALA A 11 -2.05 -11.94 -4.07
C ALA A 11 -3.49 -11.46 -4.29
N ILE A 12 -4.41 -12.41 -4.41
CA ILE A 12 -5.85 -12.18 -4.51
C ILE A 12 -6.46 -12.68 -3.21
N ILE A 13 -7.09 -11.77 -2.47
CA ILE A 13 -7.74 -12.07 -1.20
C ILE A 13 -9.25 -11.95 -1.41
N GLU A 14 -9.90 -13.09 -1.55
CA GLU A 14 -11.35 -13.18 -1.83
C GLU A 14 -12.21 -12.71 -0.65
N GLU A 15 -11.65 -12.71 0.55
CA GLU A 15 -12.33 -12.28 1.78
C GLU A 15 -11.73 -10.95 2.28
N PRO A 16 -12.26 -9.79 1.85
CA PRO A 16 -11.66 -8.49 2.16
C PRO A 16 -11.69 -8.12 3.65
N SER A 17 -12.57 -8.74 4.44
CA SER A 17 -12.59 -8.58 5.90
C SER A 17 -11.32 -9.07 6.59
N ARG A 18 -10.51 -9.90 5.91
CA ARG A 18 -9.23 -10.41 6.41
C ARG A 18 -8.05 -9.48 6.12
N VAL A 19 -8.28 -8.39 5.39
CA VAL A 19 -7.25 -7.38 5.10
C VAL A 19 -7.39 -6.24 6.10
N PHE A 20 -6.29 -5.85 6.73
CA PHE A 20 -6.25 -4.78 7.73
C PHE A 20 -4.88 -4.11 7.78
N ILE A 21 -4.80 -2.96 8.45
CA ILE A 21 -3.54 -2.25 8.72
C ILE A 21 -2.96 -2.73 10.04
N GLY A 22 -1.76 -3.31 9.99
CA GLY A 22 -0.97 -3.58 11.19
C GLY A 22 -0.06 -2.40 11.53
N HIS A 23 0.12 -2.13 12.81
CA HIS A 23 1.02 -1.08 13.29
C HIS A 23 2.03 -1.59 14.33
N THR A 24 3.13 -0.88 14.47
CA THR A 24 4.11 -1.16 15.53
C THR A 24 3.51 -0.92 16.91
N SER A 25 3.98 -1.67 17.90
CA SER A 25 3.67 -1.39 19.33
C SER A 25 4.43 -0.19 19.88
N LYS A 26 5.38 0.35 19.10
CA LYS A 26 6.27 1.45 19.50
C LYS A 26 6.14 2.60 18.51
N LYS A 27 4.88 3.10 18.35
CA LYS A 27 4.60 4.27 17.52
C LYS A 27 5.52 5.43 17.88
N ASP A 28 5.97 6.18 16.89
CA ASP A 28 6.91 7.31 17.01
C ASP A 28 8.29 6.97 17.60
N VAL A 29 8.62 5.68 17.74
CA VAL A 29 9.91 5.22 18.26
C VAL A 29 10.64 4.35 17.24
N VAL A 30 10.00 3.26 16.79
CA VAL A 30 10.60 2.32 15.83
C VAL A 30 9.53 1.49 15.12
N GLY A 31 9.73 1.30 13.82
CA GLY A 31 8.97 0.32 13.05
C GLY A 31 9.42 -1.12 13.34
N ASN A 32 8.77 -2.06 12.68
CA ASN A 32 9.12 -3.47 12.73
C ASN A 32 9.30 -4.01 11.31
N ASN A 33 10.01 -5.12 11.16
CA ASN A 33 10.02 -5.85 9.91
C ASN A 33 8.70 -6.62 9.71
N ILE A 34 8.41 -7.01 8.47
CA ILE A 34 7.16 -7.70 8.11
C ILE A 34 6.98 -9.00 8.90
N LEU A 35 8.03 -9.77 9.14
CA LEU A 35 7.93 -11.03 9.88
C LEU A 35 7.40 -10.83 11.30
N THR A 36 7.84 -9.77 11.99
CA THR A 36 7.33 -9.41 13.31
C THR A 36 5.83 -9.08 13.28
N TYR A 37 5.36 -8.41 12.21
CA TYR A 37 3.93 -8.16 12.03
C TYR A 37 3.15 -9.45 11.77
N LEU A 38 3.66 -10.35 10.91
CA LEU A 38 3.02 -11.64 10.64
C LEU A 38 2.84 -12.44 11.93
N GLU A 39 3.87 -12.53 12.77
CA GLU A 39 3.80 -13.20 14.05
C GLU A 39 2.81 -12.52 15.01
N ARG A 40 2.88 -11.21 15.15
CA ARG A 40 2.02 -10.43 16.06
C ARG A 40 0.54 -10.56 15.74
N TYR A 41 0.19 -10.53 14.47
CA TYR A 41 -1.19 -10.55 14.00
C TYR A 41 -1.66 -11.94 13.54
N ASN A 42 -0.81 -12.96 13.67
CA ASN A 42 -1.07 -14.30 13.11
C ASN A 42 -1.50 -14.22 11.64
N ALA A 43 -0.82 -13.37 10.87
CA ALA A 43 -1.13 -13.14 9.47
C ALA A 43 -0.26 -14.02 8.56
N ILE A 44 -0.80 -14.40 7.41
CA ILE A 44 -0.11 -15.27 6.44
C ILE A 44 0.57 -14.48 5.33
N LEU A 45 0.24 -13.19 5.18
CA LEU A 45 0.80 -12.29 4.19
C LEU A 45 0.90 -10.88 4.79
N GLY A 46 1.95 -10.16 4.46
CA GLY A 46 2.14 -8.78 4.85
C GLY A 46 2.95 -8.02 3.82
N VAL A 47 2.62 -6.75 3.65
CA VAL A 47 3.35 -5.80 2.81
C VAL A 47 3.48 -4.47 3.54
N ASN A 48 4.41 -3.64 3.10
CA ASN A 48 4.50 -2.28 3.60
C ASN A 48 3.27 -1.46 3.20
N ALA A 49 2.85 -0.56 4.07
CA ALA A 49 1.83 0.43 3.83
C ALA A 49 2.33 1.80 4.30
N SER A 50 1.75 2.89 3.83
CA SER A 50 2.18 4.28 4.06
C SER A 50 3.68 4.53 3.77
N GLY A 51 4.14 5.74 3.98
CA GLY A 51 5.55 6.11 4.02
C GLY A 51 6.03 6.26 5.45
N PHE A 52 7.33 6.41 5.63
CA PHE A 52 7.94 6.78 6.89
C PHE A 52 9.02 7.84 6.67
N ALA A 53 9.31 8.62 7.69
CA ALA A 53 10.40 9.59 7.64
C ALA A 53 11.74 8.85 7.56
N ASP A 54 12.49 9.14 6.50
CA ASP A 54 13.77 8.51 6.21
C ASP A 54 14.81 9.60 5.92
N TYR A 55 15.12 10.36 6.95
CA TYR A 55 16.10 11.43 6.87
C TYR A 55 17.49 10.81 6.67
N ASP A 56 18.13 11.18 5.55
CA ASP A 56 19.47 10.72 5.17
C ASP A 56 19.62 9.19 5.02
N GLY A 57 18.52 8.46 4.78
CA GLY A 57 18.52 7.01 4.57
C GLY A 57 18.74 6.17 5.84
N VAL A 58 18.48 6.75 7.02
CA VAL A 58 18.65 6.09 8.33
C VAL A 58 17.35 5.99 9.13
N GLY A 59 16.22 6.16 8.47
CA GLY A 59 14.90 6.06 9.10
C GLY A 59 14.65 4.67 9.69
N ASP A 60 14.11 4.63 10.89
CA ASP A 60 13.79 3.39 11.62
C ASP A 60 12.33 2.94 11.47
N GLY A 61 11.53 3.69 10.70
CA GLY A 61 10.12 3.39 10.45
C GLY A 61 9.18 3.67 11.64
N GLY A 62 9.66 4.36 12.68
CA GLY A 62 8.85 4.76 13.82
C GLY A 62 7.92 5.93 13.50
N GLU A 63 8.42 6.92 12.79
CA GLU A 63 7.67 8.10 12.36
C GLU A 63 7.06 7.87 10.98
N ILE A 64 5.74 7.75 10.89
CA ILE A 64 5.05 7.58 9.61
C ILE A 64 4.80 8.91 8.90
N MET A 65 4.78 8.87 7.57
CA MET A 65 4.37 9.99 6.72
C MET A 65 2.90 9.83 6.33
N GLY A 66 2.08 10.79 6.75
CA GLY A 66 0.64 10.75 6.58
C GLY A 66 -0.08 10.14 7.79
N LEU A 67 -1.41 10.08 7.71
CA LEU A 67 -2.25 9.49 8.73
C LEU A 67 -2.42 7.98 8.47
N SER A 68 -2.38 7.20 9.52
CA SER A 68 -2.83 5.81 9.53
C SER A 68 -3.92 5.63 10.58
N TYR A 69 -4.89 4.77 10.30
CA TYR A 69 -6.00 4.46 11.19
C TYR A 69 -6.25 2.95 11.20
N SER A 70 -6.30 2.37 12.37
CA SER A 70 -6.57 0.94 12.55
C SER A 70 -6.94 0.68 14.01
N GLU A 71 -7.77 -0.34 14.26
CA GLU A 71 -8.20 -0.75 15.61
C GLU A 71 -8.84 0.39 16.43
N GLY A 72 -9.47 1.38 15.76
CA GLY A 72 -10.08 2.53 16.42
C GLY A 72 -9.11 3.65 16.80
N GLU A 73 -7.84 3.53 16.45
CA GLU A 73 -6.79 4.50 16.78
C GLU A 73 -6.16 5.10 15.52
N SER A 74 -5.83 6.38 15.58
CA SER A 74 -5.05 7.07 14.56
C SER A 74 -3.59 7.20 14.96
N TRP A 75 -2.71 7.20 13.96
CA TRP A 75 -1.27 7.41 14.11
C TRP A 75 -0.75 8.27 12.95
N GLY A 76 0.17 9.18 13.25
CA GLY A 76 0.70 10.15 12.31
C GLY A 76 -0.19 11.37 12.13
N THR A 77 0.08 12.15 11.10
CA THR A 77 -0.60 13.42 10.81
C THR A 77 -1.16 13.40 9.39
N TYR A 78 -2.40 13.85 9.24
CA TYR A 78 -3.05 13.95 7.93
C TYR A 78 -2.29 14.93 7.01
N ILE A 79 -2.03 14.48 5.79
CA ILE A 79 -1.37 15.26 4.73
C ILE A 79 -2.36 15.48 3.59
N ASP A 80 -2.77 16.72 3.36
CA ASP A 80 -3.79 17.09 2.36
C ASP A 80 -3.43 16.69 0.92
N THR A 81 -2.12 16.61 0.60
CA THR A 81 -1.62 16.26 -0.72
C THR A 81 -1.49 14.75 -0.95
N TYR A 82 -1.76 13.93 0.07
CA TYR A 82 -1.71 12.48 -0.02
C TYR A 82 -3.10 11.90 -0.24
N ASN A 83 -3.18 10.87 -1.07
CA ASN A 83 -4.39 10.06 -1.14
C ASN A 83 -4.52 9.21 0.12
N THR A 84 -5.74 9.11 0.62
CA THR A 84 -6.12 8.11 1.59
C THR A 84 -6.42 6.80 0.86
N ILE A 85 -5.95 5.70 1.40
CA ILE A 85 -6.21 4.33 0.98
C ILE A 85 -6.85 3.66 2.18
N ALA A 86 -8.14 3.38 2.12
CA ALA A 86 -8.89 2.91 3.28
C ALA A 86 -9.88 1.80 2.93
N LEU A 87 -10.10 0.90 3.86
CA LEU A 87 -11.24 -0.03 3.87
C LEU A 87 -12.31 0.52 4.81
N ASP A 88 -13.52 0.68 4.31
CA ASP A 88 -14.65 1.04 5.15
C ASP A 88 -15.17 -0.15 5.98
N LYS A 89 -16.20 0.09 6.80
CA LYS A 89 -16.82 -0.95 7.63
C LYS A 89 -17.51 -2.05 6.84
N ASP A 90 -17.81 -1.80 5.56
CA ASP A 90 -18.37 -2.78 4.62
C ASP A 90 -17.25 -3.46 3.79
N ASN A 91 -15.99 -3.23 4.13
CA ASN A 91 -14.80 -3.77 3.46
C ASN A 91 -14.60 -3.28 2.01
N LYS A 92 -15.18 -2.13 1.67
CA LYS A 92 -14.97 -1.49 0.39
C LYS A 92 -13.71 -0.62 0.44
N LEU A 93 -12.85 -0.79 -0.56
CA LEU A 93 -11.66 0.05 -0.73
C LEU A 93 -12.06 1.44 -1.23
N ILE A 94 -11.62 2.45 -0.52
CA ILE A 94 -11.82 3.86 -0.86
C ILE A 94 -10.45 4.48 -1.10
N ILE A 95 -10.30 5.18 -2.22
CA ILE A 95 -9.07 5.88 -2.59
C ILE A 95 -9.41 7.34 -2.89
N GLY A 96 -8.66 8.27 -2.31
CA GLY A 96 -8.81 9.69 -2.56
C GLY A 96 -8.66 10.55 -1.32
N ASN A 97 -9.14 11.77 -1.38
CA ASN A 97 -9.11 12.67 -0.23
C ASN A 97 -10.35 12.43 0.64
N ILE A 98 -10.14 11.85 1.82
CA ILE A 98 -11.21 11.50 2.76
C ILE A 98 -11.09 12.43 3.96
N SER A 99 -12.12 13.23 4.21
CA SER A 99 -12.20 14.11 5.38
C SER A 99 -12.98 13.48 6.55
N ASP A 100 -13.93 12.58 6.26
CA ASP A 100 -14.71 11.87 7.28
C ASP A 100 -14.25 10.41 7.41
N TRP A 101 -13.65 10.11 8.54
CA TRP A 101 -13.13 8.79 8.88
C TRP A 101 -14.09 7.94 9.73
N SER A 102 -15.30 8.45 10.01
CA SER A 102 -16.26 7.80 10.90
C SER A 102 -16.70 6.41 10.41
N ASN A 103 -16.71 6.20 9.07
CA ASN A 103 -17.02 4.91 8.45
C ASN A 103 -15.78 4.09 8.07
N ILE A 104 -14.58 4.56 8.37
CA ILE A 104 -13.34 3.84 8.05
C ILE A 104 -13.06 2.80 9.12
N ARG A 105 -12.68 1.60 8.67
CA ARG A 105 -12.22 0.49 9.51
C ARG A 105 -10.70 0.49 9.64
N ASP A 106 -10.02 0.58 8.50
CA ASP A 106 -8.57 0.63 8.37
C ASP A 106 -8.18 1.57 7.24
N GLY A 107 -7.10 2.30 7.38
CA GLY A 107 -6.62 3.16 6.31
C GLY A 107 -5.25 3.76 6.57
N CYS A 108 -4.61 4.22 5.52
CA CYS A 108 -3.38 4.97 5.55
C CYS A 108 -3.34 5.98 4.41
N GLN A 109 -2.37 6.87 4.43
CA GLN A 109 -2.15 7.82 3.35
C GLN A 109 -0.85 7.52 2.59
N PHE A 110 -0.92 7.59 1.27
CA PHE A 110 0.24 7.58 0.38
C PHE A 110 -0.12 8.01 -1.04
N ASN A 111 0.87 8.12 -1.92
CA ASN A 111 0.73 8.52 -3.32
C ASN A 111 1.48 7.56 -4.27
N PRO A 112 1.15 7.60 -5.56
CA PRO A 112 -0.06 8.17 -6.19
C PRO A 112 -1.26 7.21 -6.17
N ALA A 113 -2.47 7.71 -6.43
CA ALA A 113 -3.56 6.86 -6.85
C ALA A 113 -3.23 6.33 -8.26
N LEU A 114 -3.26 5.02 -8.46
CA LEU A 114 -2.92 4.38 -9.73
C LEU A 114 -4.14 4.25 -10.65
N ILE A 115 -5.26 3.86 -10.07
CA ILE A 115 -6.52 3.57 -10.76
C ILE A 115 -7.65 4.13 -9.90
N LEU A 116 -8.59 4.83 -10.51
CA LEU A 116 -9.82 5.28 -9.87
C LEU A 116 -11.01 4.90 -10.76
N ASN A 117 -11.97 4.17 -10.22
CA ASN A 117 -13.16 3.70 -10.94
C ASN A 117 -12.84 2.97 -12.26
N GLY A 118 -11.82 2.11 -12.25
CA GLY A 118 -11.36 1.38 -13.44
C GLY A 118 -10.51 2.20 -14.42
N GLU A 119 -10.31 3.50 -14.18
CA GLU A 119 -9.52 4.36 -15.05
C GLU A 119 -8.13 4.62 -14.49
N LYS A 120 -7.11 4.42 -15.33
CA LYS A 120 -5.71 4.67 -15.00
C LYS A 120 -5.46 6.17 -14.80
N GLN A 121 -4.79 6.52 -13.68
CA GLN A 121 -4.49 7.90 -13.27
C GLN A 121 -3.02 8.29 -13.44
N VAL A 122 -2.17 7.37 -13.91
CA VAL A 122 -0.72 7.56 -13.99
C VAL A 122 -0.20 7.21 -15.38
N GLU A 123 0.85 7.91 -15.81
CA GLU A 123 1.62 7.62 -17.02
C GLU A 123 3.10 7.45 -16.67
N GLY A 124 3.75 6.47 -17.29
CA GLY A 124 5.15 6.19 -17.09
C GLY A 124 5.50 6.05 -15.61
N SER A 125 6.56 6.70 -15.19
CA SER A 125 7.01 6.67 -13.80
C SER A 125 6.25 7.62 -12.86
N ALA A 126 5.47 8.55 -13.39
CA ALA A 126 4.82 9.63 -12.64
C ALA A 126 5.79 10.39 -11.69
N GLY A 127 7.04 10.53 -12.08
CA GLY A 127 8.11 11.15 -11.28
C GLY A 127 8.79 10.23 -10.25
N TRP A 128 8.32 8.99 -10.09
CA TRP A 128 8.83 8.05 -9.06
C TRP A 128 9.92 7.09 -9.58
N GLY A 129 10.29 7.17 -10.86
CA GLY A 129 11.30 6.31 -11.49
C GLY A 129 10.93 4.84 -11.52
N ILE A 130 11.95 4.00 -11.80
CA ILE A 130 11.85 2.54 -11.75
C ILE A 130 12.34 2.07 -10.37
N SER A 131 11.49 1.37 -9.63
CA SER A 131 11.80 0.94 -8.25
C SER A 131 10.99 -0.30 -7.86
N PRO A 132 11.35 -0.99 -6.73
CA PRO A 132 10.44 -1.94 -6.11
C PRO A 132 9.11 -1.25 -5.79
N ARG A 133 8.01 -1.98 -5.91
CA ARG A 133 6.67 -1.43 -5.73
C ARG A 133 5.79 -2.32 -4.86
N THR A 134 4.91 -1.65 -4.12
CA THR A 134 3.77 -2.27 -3.44
C THR A 134 2.53 -1.47 -3.81
N ALA A 135 1.48 -2.15 -4.20
CA ALA A 135 0.19 -1.53 -4.49
C ALA A 135 -0.96 -2.41 -3.98
N ILE A 136 -2.09 -1.76 -3.71
CA ILE A 136 -3.34 -2.41 -3.32
C ILE A 136 -4.44 -1.96 -4.26
N GLY A 137 -5.36 -2.85 -4.59
CA GLY A 137 -6.57 -2.58 -5.36
C GLY A 137 -7.72 -3.44 -4.87
N GLN A 138 -8.92 -3.16 -5.37
CA GLN A 138 -10.10 -4.00 -5.15
C GLN A 138 -10.80 -4.22 -6.48
N ARG A 139 -11.14 -5.46 -6.76
CA ARG A 139 -11.93 -5.89 -7.91
C ARG A 139 -13.42 -5.57 -7.71
N GLU A 140 -14.20 -5.61 -8.80
CA GLU A 140 -15.66 -5.43 -8.74
C GLU A 140 -16.36 -6.50 -7.87
N ASP A 141 -15.83 -7.72 -7.82
CA ASP A 141 -16.37 -8.79 -6.96
C ASP A 141 -16.02 -8.63 -5.47
N GLY A 142 -15.26 -7.58 -5.12
CA GLY A 142 -14.85 -7.25 -3.76
C GLY A 142 -13.50 -7.82 -3.33
N ALA A 143 -12.89 -8.72 -4.10
CA ALA A 143 -11.59 -9.28 -3.75
C ALA A 143 -10.48 -8.21 -3.73
N ILE A 144 -9.63 -8.26 -2.73
CA ILE A 144 -8.48 -7.35 -2.63
C ILE A 144 -7.29 -7.92 -3.40
N LEU A 145 -6.66 -7.06 -4.17
CA LEU A 145 -5.41 -7.32 -4.88
C LEU A 145 -4.26 -6.68 -4.11
N ILE A 146 -3.21 -7.44 -3.83
CA ILE A 146 -1.96 -6.92 -3.29
C ILE A 146 -0.85 -7.25 -4.27
N LEU A 147 -0.29 -6.22 -4.90
CA LEU A 147 0.80 -6.32 -5.85
C LEU A 147 2.12 -5.98 -5.14
N THR A 148 3.13 -6.82 -5.35
CA THR A 148 4.52 -6.51 -4.97
C THR A 148 5.43 -6.75 -6.17
N ILE A 149 6.34 -5.83 -6.41
CA ILE A 149 7.34 -5.91 -7.46
C ILE A 149 8.72 -5.80 -6.84
N ASP A 150 9.56 -6.79 -7.12
CA ASP A 150 10.97 -6.77 -6.76
C ASP A 150 11.70 -5.67 -7.55
N GLY A 151 12.78 -5.14 -7.01
CA GLY A 151 13.56 -4.14 -7.73
C GLY A 151 14.99 -4.02 -7.21
N ARG A 152 15.78 -3.16 -7.88
CA ARG A 152 17.18 -2.88 -7.55
C ARG A 152 18.09 -4.13 -7.58
N LYS A 153 17.72 -5.13 -8.37
CA LYS A 153 18.45 -6.41 -8.53
C LYS A 153 18.83 -6.59 -10.00
N PRO A 154 19.99 -6.07 -10.46
CA PRO A 154 20.45 -6.22 -11.83
C PRO A 154 20.48 -7.71 -12.25
N GLY A 155 20.02 -8.00 -13.46
CA GLY A 155 19.93 -9.37 -13.99
C GLY A 155 18.72 -10.18 -13.51
N TYR A 156 17.91 -9.63 -12.59
CA TYR A 156 16.69 -10.28 -12.11
C TYR A 156 15.47 -9.34 -12.20
N SER A 157 15.48 -8.23 -11.49
CA SER A 157 14.39 -7.26 -11.47
C SER A 157 14.93 -5.88 -11.14
N LEU A 158 14.80 -4.94 -12.06
CA LEU A 158 15.17 -3.54 -11.83
C LEU A 158 14.08 -2.80 -11.05
N GLY A 159 12.84 -3.24 -11.20
CA GLY A 159 11.64 -2.63 -10.66
C GLY A 159 10.67 -2.21 -11.76
N ALA A 160 9.61 -1.54 -11.36
CA ALA A 160 8.53 -1.10 -12.23
C ALA A 160 8.26 0.40 -12.09
N THR A 161 7.66 0.97 -13.13
CA THR A 161 7.06 2.30 -13.10
C THR A 161 5.71 2.26 -12.39
N MET A 162 5.10 3.42 -12.15
CA MET A 162 3.74 3.50 -11.61
C MET A 162 2.72 3.00 -12.63
N GLU A 163 2.95 3.27 -13.91
CA GLU A 163 2.10 2.79 -15.00
C GLU A 163 2.14 1.26 -15.15
N ASP A 164 3.31 0.65 -15.00
CA ASP A 164 3.44 -0.82 -14.97
C ASP A 164 2.58 -1.43 -13.86
N CYS A 165 2.60 -0.84 -12.66
CA CYS A 165 1.77 -1.30 -11.54
C CYS A 165 0.28 -1.17 -11.86
N ALA A 166 -0.16 -0.05 -12.44
CA ALA A 166 -1.54 0.13 -12.85
C ALA A 166 -1.95 -0.91 -13.92
N ASN A 167 -1.11 -1.11 -14.93
CA ASN A 167 -1.36 -2.07 -16.00
C ASN A 167 -1.40 -3.52 -15.47
N GLU A 168 -0.57 -3.87 -14.47
CA GLU A 168 -0.64 -5.20 -13.85
C GLU A 168 -1.92 -5.42 -13.06
N LEU A 169 -2.37 -4.42 -12.29
CA LEU A 169 -3.62 -4.51 -11.52
C LEU A 169 -4.83 -4.65 -12.45
N LEU A 170 -4.89 -3.87 -13.53
CA LEU A 170 -5.99 -3.91 -14.51
C LEU A 170 -6.14 -5.24 -15.27
N LYS A 171 -5.17 -6.16 -15.19
CA LYS A 171 -5.30 -7.51 -15.77
C LYS A 171 -6.18 -8.44 -14.94
N TYR A 172 -6.50 -8.05 -13.72
CA TYR A 172 -7.22 -8.89 -12.74
C TYR A 172 -8.63 -8.38 -12.43
N ASP A 173 -9.08 -7.41 -13.19
CA ASP A 173 -10.42 -6.85 -13.06
C ASP A 173 -11.49 -7.75 -13.68
#